data_1faeb2871744a96f4f919487e0e3de4f
#
_entry.id   1faeb2871744a96f4f919487e0e3de4f
#
_cell.length_a   1.000
_cell.length_b   1.000
_cell.length_c   1.000
_cell.angle_alpha   90.00
_cell.angle_beta   90.00
_cell.angle_gamma   90.00
#
_symmetry.space_group_name_H-M   'P 1'
#
loop_
_entity.id
_entity.type
_entity.pdbx_description
1 polymer ?
#
loop_
_entity_poly.entity_id
_entity_poly.type
_entity_poly.pdbx_seq_one_letter_code
_entity_poly.pdbx_strand_id
1 'polypeptide(L)'
;TFVTETNSTLVEDNFNDATYEGFRLSSASSIGEDWEMLITHMSQDISADGVFDYDPEKGDLNVSRFVPDTLDDSFTQTSLTLEGRMGKLDALYTGAYLERESEQQVDYSGYANVGAWLPYYVCNYTAYNLCGPATVSVELLDDNQRTTHEFRVSSNEESDLPFSYTAGVFIDESI
;
A
#
# COMPACT_ATOMS: atom_id res chain seq x y z
N THR A 1 -9.74 -4.25 -22.73
CA THR A 1 -10.33 -5.52 -23.24
C THR A 1 -9.54 -6.70 -22.70
N PHE A 2 -10.19 -7.60 -22.01
CA PHE A 2 -9.60 -8.80 -21.42
C PHE A 2 -9.85 -10.03 -22.31
N VAL A 3 -8.79 -10.78 -22.63
CA VAL A 3 -8.88 -12.02 -23.41
C VAL A 3 -8.04 -13.09 -22.72
N THR A 4 -8.64 -14.24 -22.41
CA THR A 4 -7.89 -15.39 -21.91
C THR A 4 -7.61 -16.38 -23.04
N GLU A 5 -6.42 -16.99 -23.07
CA GLU A 5 -6.13 -18.07 -24.02
C GLU A 5 -6.90 -19.36 -23.71
N THR A 6 -7.23 -19.59 -22.46
CA THR A 6 -8.09 -20.70 -22.06
C THR A 6 -9.53 -20.55 -22.55
N ASN A 7 -9.93 -19.32 -22.83
CA ASN A 7 -11.20 -18.97 -23.43
C ASN A 7 -11.02 -17.78 -24.39
N SER A 8 -10.49 -18.05 -25.56
CA SER A 8 -10.19 -17.03 -26.58
C SER A 8 -11.42 -16.22 -27.06
N THR A 9 -12.61 -16.59 -26.61
CA THR A 9 -13.86 -15.87 -26.92
C THR A 9 -14.27 -14.90 -25.77
N LEU A 10 -13.60 -14.97 -24.63
CA LEU A 10 -13.89 -14.05 -23.54
C LEU A 10 -13.22 -12.71 -23.84
N VAL A 11 -14.04 -11.71 -24.09
CA VAL A 11 -13.65 -10.31 -24.27
C VAL A 11 -14.49 -9.48 -23.33
N GLU A 12 -13.85 -8.72 -22.50
CA GLU A 12 -14.50 -7.82 -21.56
C GLU A 12 -14.04 -6.39 -21.83
N ASP A 13 -14.98 -5.47 -21.90
CA ASP A 13 -14.72 -4.04 -22.04
C ASP A 13 -14.71 -3.37 -20.67
N ASN A 14 -13.76 -2.45 -20.46
CA ASN A 14 -13.62 -1.70 -19.20
C ASN A 14 -13.42 -2.59 -17.97
N PHE A 15 -12.65 -3.67 -18.10
CA PHE A 15 -12.45 -4.64 -17.03
C PHE A 15 -11.52 -4.13 -15.91
N ASN A 16 -10.78 -3.05 -16.14
CA ASN A 16 -9.84 -2.48 -15.19
C ASN A 16 -10.53 -1.49 -14.23
N ASP A 17 -11.60 -1.93 -13.61
CA ASP A 17 -12.30 -1.14 -12.61
C ASP A 17 -11.49 -1.05 -11.30
N ALA A 18 -11.62 0.09 -10.63
CA ALA A 18 -11.04 0.27 -9.30
C ALA A 18 -12.06 0.92 -8.36
N THR A 19 -12.24 0.33 -7.22
CA THR A 19 -13.10 0.82 -6.15
C THR A 19 -12.24 1.24 -4.97
N TYR A 20 -12.54 2.43 -4.45
CA TYR A 20 -11.91 2.99 -3.25
C TYR A 20 -13.00 3.30 -2.25
N GLU A 21 -12.93 2.68 -1.10
CA GLU A 21 -13.83 2.93 0.02
C GLU A 21 -13.02 3.30 1.26
N GLY A 22 -13.54 4.19 2.08
CA GLY A 22 -12.84 4.52 3.31
C GLY A 22 -13.50 5.64 4.08
N PHE A 23 -13.00 5.84 5.29
CA PHE A 23 -13.42 6.93 6.14
C PHE A 23 -12.25 7.47 6.96
N ARG A 24 -12.40 8.69 7.43
CA ARG A 24 -11.51 9.33 8.39
C ARG A 24 -12.34 10.02 9.47
N LEU A 25 -12.04 9.72 10.72
CA LEU A 25 -12.59 10.37 11.88
C LEU A 25 -11.47 11.07 12.65
N SER A 26 -11.66 12.34 12.98
CA SER A 26 -10.70 13.08 13.79
C SER A 26 -11.44 13.79 14.94
N SER A 27 -10.82 13.79 16.11
CA SER A 27 -11.29 14.49 17.29
C SER A 27 -10.16 15.34 17.86
N ALA A 28 -10.42 16.64 17.99
CA ALA A 28 -9.51 17.58 18.61
C ALA A 28 -10.09 18.04 19.95
N SER A 29 -9.23 18.16 20.94
CA SER A 29 -9.60 18.59 22.30
C SER A 29 -8.49 19.42 22.93
N SER A 30 -8.85 20.51 23.60
CA SER A 30 -7.93 21.26 24.45
C SER A 30 -7.87 20.63 25.85
N ILE A 31 -6.68 20.48 26.39
CA ILE A 31 -6.42 19.95 27.74
C ILE A 31 -5.82 21.09 28.57
N GLY A 32 -6.68 21.72 29.37
CA GLY A 32 -6.31 22.95 30.06
C GLY A 32 -6.17 24.13 29.08
N GLU A 33 -5.23 25.03 29.37
CA GLU A 33 -5.00 26.25 28.58
C GLU A 33 -3.83 26.08 27.59
N ASP A 34 -2.96 25.11 27.81
CA ASP A 34 -1.65 25.02 27.15
C ASP A 34 -1.49 23.78 26.26
N TRP A 35 -2.43 22.86 26.27
CA TRP A 35 -2.28 21.59 25.54
C TRP A 35 -3.44 21.33 24.59
N GLU A 36 -3.10 20.78 23.44
CA GLU A 36 -4.04 20.30 22.44
C GLU A 36 -3.77 18.83 22.13
N MET A 37 -4.85 18.07 21.96
CA MET A 37 -4.82 16.67 21.59
C MET A 37 -5.63 16.45 20.34
N LEU A 38 -5.04 15.77 19.37
CA LEU A 38 -5.70 15.30 18.17
C LEU A 38 -5.59 13.78 18.08
N ILE A 39 -6.75 13.11 18.00
CA ILE A 39 -6.82 11.68 17.66
C ILE A 39 -7.42 11.57 16.27
N THR A 40 -6.78 10.77 15.42
CA THR A 40 -7.30 10.45 14.09
C THR A 40 -7.33 8.95 13.90
N HIS A 41 -8.44 8.45 13.41
CA HIS A 41 -8.57 7.09 12.92
C HIS A 41 -9.02 7.11 11.47
N MET A 42 -8.38 6.31 10.63
CA MET A 42 -8.74 6.16 9.22
C MET A 42 -8.69 4.70 8.80
N SER A 43 -9.55 4.35 7.87
CA SER A 43 -9.60 3.06 7.21
C SER A 43 -9.82 3.28 5.74
N GLN A 44 -9.16 2.49 4.90
CA GLN A 44 -9.34 2.51 3.46
C GLN A 44 -9.22 1.11 2.92
N ASP A 45 -10.10 0.78 1.99
CA ASP A 45 -10.11 -0.44 1.21
C ASP A 45 -10.03 -0.06 -0.26
N ILE A 46 -9.18 -0.77 -0.99
CA ILE A 46 -8.99 -0.62 -2.44
C ILE A 46 -9.18 -2.01 -3.03
N SER A 47 -10.07 -2.13 -4.00
CA SER A 47 -10.19 -3.31 -4.83
C SER A 47 -10.07 -2.89 -6.28
N ALA A 48 -9.18 -3.53 -7.02
CA ALA A 48 -8.99 -3.23 -8.43
C ALA A 48 -8.84 -4.50 -9.26
N ASP A 49 -9.49 -4.50 -10.40
CA ASP A 49 -9.36 -5.52 -11.43
C ASP A 49 -8.51 -5.00 -12.58
N GLY A 50 -7.66 -5.88 -13.12
CA GLY A 50 -6.85 -5.54 -14.27
C GLY A 50 -5.61 -4.71 -13.97
N VAL A 51 -5.03 -4.20 -15.03
CA VAL A 51 -3.80 -3.40 -14.99
C VAL A 51 -4.02 -2.06 -15.67
N PHE A 52 -3.20 -1.08 -15.30
CA PHE A 52 -3.22 0.26 -15.90
C PHE A 52 -2.19 0.41 -17.02
N ASP A 53 -1.89 -0.68 -17.72
CA ASP A 53 -1.05 -0.71 -18.91
C ASP A 53 -1.84 -1.17 -20.14
N TYR A 54 -1.23 -1.11 -21.31
CA TYR A 54 -1.80 -1.63 -22.54
C TYR A 54 -0.70 -2.24 -23.41
N ASP A 55 -1.10 -3.12 -24.32
CA ASP A 55 -0.21 -3.73 -25.30
C ASP A 55 -0.26 -2.92 -26.61
N PRO A 56 0.82 -2.22 -26.98
CA PRO A 56 0.86 -1.40 -28.18
C PRO A 56 0.58 -2.19 -29.47
N GLU A 57 0.86 -3.48 -29.50
CA GLU A 57 0.59 -4.34 -30.65
C GLU A 57 -0.89 -4.70 -30.79
N LYS A 58 -1.64 -4.59 -29.69
CA LYS A 58 -3.09 -4.86 -29.65
C LYS A 58 -3.94 -3.60 -29.85
N GLY A 59 -3.31 -2.42 -29.82
CA GLY A 59 -3.95 -1.11 -29.92
C GLY A 59 -4.16 -0.42 -28.58
N ASP A 60 -4.54 0.85 -28.63
CA ASP A 60 -4.74 1.68 -27.44
C ASP A 60 -5.76 1.07 -26.49
N LEU A 61 -5.42 1.05 -25.19
CA LEU A 61 -6.26 0.57 -24.11
C LEU A 61 -6.68 -0.91 -24.23
N ASN A 62 -5.91 -1.68 -25.00
CA ASN A 62 -6.14 -3.11 -25.13
C ASN A 62 -5.01 -3.90 -24.48
N VAL A 63 -5.36 -4.97 -23.81
CA VAL A 63 -4.43 -5.89 -23.17
C VAL A 63 -4.93 -7.32 -23.34
N SER A 64 -4.01 -8.27 -23.42
CA SER A 64 -4.33 -9.69 -23.37
C SER A 64 -3.75 -10.30 -22.12
N ARG A 65 -4.56 -10.97 -21.33
CA ARG A 65 -4.17 -11.67 -20.11
C ARG A 65 -4.65 -13.11 -20.15
N PHE A 66 -3.86 -13.99 -19.60
CA PHE A 66 -4.18 -15.42 -19.45
C PHE A 66 -4.88 -15.69 -18.11
N VAL A 67 -4.54 -14.86 -17.12
CA VAL A 67 -5.09 -14.88 -15.76
C VAL A 67 -5.49 -13.46 -15.40
N PRO A 68 -6.60 -13.24 -14.68
CA PRO A 68 -6.96 -11.91 -14.20
C PRO A 68 -5.87 -11.31 -13.32
N ASP A 69 -5.56 -10.04 -13.54
CA ASP A 69 -4.80 -9.25 -12.58
C ASP A 69 -5.79 -8.68 -11.56
N THR A 70 -5.49 -8.81 -10.27
CA THR A 70 -6.33 -8.30 -9.18
C THR A 70 -5.47 -7.65 -8.10
N LEU A 71 -6.03 -6.68 -7.42
CA LEU A 71 -5.44 -6.05 -6.24
C LEU A 71 -6.54 -5.82 -5.21
N ASP A 72 -6.34 -6.37 -4.02
CA ASP A 72 -7.08 -6.01 -2.81
C ASP A 72 -6.09 -5.46 -1.80
N ASP A 73 -6.29 -4.23 -1.36
CA ASP A 73 -5.41 -3.54 -0.42
C ASP A 73 -6.26 -2.84 0.64
N SER A 74 -6.04 -3.16 1.89
CA SER A 74 -6.75 -2.57 3.00
C SER A 74 -5.77 -2.05 4.05
N PHE A 75 -6.08 -0.90 4.64
CA PHE A 75 -5.34 -0.46 5.79
C PHE A 75 -6.19 0.28 6.81
N THR A 76 -5.77 0.19 8.05
CA THR A 76 -6.25 1.01 9.15
C THR A 76 -5.10 1.75 9.80
N GLN A 77 -5.32 3.00 10.17
CA GLN A 77 -4.35 3.78 10.91
C GLN A 77 -5.02 4.55 12.03
N THR A 78 -4.43 4.45 13.22
CA THR A 78 -4.79 5.30 14.35
C THR A 78 -3.61 6.13 14.77
N SER A 79 -3.80 7.42 14.95
CA SER A 79 -2.74 8.33 15.42
C SER A 79 -3.23 9.22 16.54
N LEU A 80 -2.30 9.56 17.42
CA LEU A 80 -2.45 10.52 18.52
C LEU A 80 -1.36 11.57 18.36
N THR A 81 -1.76 12.84 18.32
CA THR A 81 -0.86 13.97 18.47
C THR A 81 -1.23 14.74 19.74
N LEU A 82 -0.23 15.03 20.54
CA LEU A 82 -0.34 15.85 21.74
C LEU A 82 0.71 16.95 21.63
N GLU A 83 0.27 18.19 21.61
CA GLU A 83 1.15 19.33 21.57
C GLU A 83 0.81 20.36 22.64
N GLY A 84 1.80 21.06 23.13
CA GLY A 84 1.54 22.07 24.15
C GLY A 84 2.79 22.73 24.68
N ARG A 85 2.54 23.67 25.58
CA ARG A 85 3.57 24.52 26.18
C ARG A 85 3.96 24.02 27.55
N MET A 86 5.26 23.91 27.79
CA MET A 86 5.87 23.62 29.10
C MET A 86 6.82 24.73 29.49
N GLY A 87 6.28 25.86 30.01
CA GLY A 87 7.07 27.04 30.31
C GLY A 87 7.77 27.57 29.05
N LYS A 88 9.11 27.60 29.01
CA LYS A 88 9.90 28.13 27.88
C LYS A 88 10.11 27.13 26.72
N LEU A 89 9.40 26.02 26.74
CA LEU A 89 9.48 24.96 25.73
C LEU A 89 8.10 24.68 25.15
N ASP A 90 8.06 24.41 23.87
CA ASP A 90 6.97 23.74 23.22
C ASP A 90 7.29 22.25 23.09
N ALA A 91 6.33 21.38 23.39
CA ALA A 91 6.47 19.95 23.32
C ALA A 91 5.46 19.37 22.34
N LEU A 92 5.90 18.38 21.57
CA LEU A 92 5.09 17.60 20.65
C LEU A 92 5.36 16.13 20.90
N TYR A 93 4.28 15.36 21.00
CA TYR A 93 4.29 13.91 20.87
C TYR A 93 3.36 13.51 19.74
N THR A 94 3.83 12.63 18.86
CA THR A 94 2.98 11.95 17.87
C THR A 94 3.26 10.46 17.91
N GLY A 95 2.21 9.67 18.05
CA GLY A 95 2.25 8.22 17.94
C GLY A 95 1.25 7.74 16.90
N ALA A 96 1.61 6.73 16.12
CA ALA A 96 0.71 6.10 15.16
C ALA A 96 0.89 4.59 15.12
N TYR A 97 -0.21 3.90 14.87
CA TYR A 97 -0.27 2.48 14.61
C TYR A 97 -0.98 2.25 13.28
N LEU A 98 -0.34 1.51 12.40
CA LEU A 98 -0.82 1.14 11.07
C LEU A 98 -0.88 -0.39 10.98
N GLU A 99 -1.98 -0.90 10.44
CA GLU A 99 -2.11 -2.26 9.91
C GLU A 99 -2.48 -2.16 8.44
N ARG A 100 -1.80 -2.94 7.61
CA ARG A 100 -2.09 -3.03 6.18
C ARG A 100 -1.97 -4.47 5.72
N GLU A 101 -2.97 -4.92 4.99
CA GLU A 101 -2.98 -6.18 4.28
C GLU A 101 -3.15 -5.89 2.79
N SER A 102 -2.34 -6.55 1.97
CA SER A 102 -2.44 -6.42 0.52
C SER A 102 -2.27 -7.78 -0.13
N GLU A 103 -3.21 -8.12 -1.01
CA GLU A 103 -3.17 -9.30 -1.86
C GLU A 103 -3.22 -8.85 -3.32
N GLN A 104 -2.23 -9.26 -4.09
CA GLN A 104 -2.17 -8.95 -5.51
C GLN A 104 -1.91 -10.22 -6.31
N GLN A 105 -2.72 -10.44 -7.35
CA GLN A 105 -2.45 -11.42 -8.38
C GLN A 105 -2.05 -10.71 -9.66
N VAL A 106 -0.94 -11.16 -10.27
CA VAL A 106 -0.44 -10.60 -11.52
C VAL A 106 -0.25 -11.73 -12.54
N ASP A 107 -0.75 -11.55 -13.74
CA ASP A 107 -0.48 -12.45 -14.86
C ASP A 107 0.99 -12.32 -15.28
N TYR A 108 1.73 -13.39 -15.09
CA TYR A 108 3.14 -13.51 -15.45
C TYR A 108 3.38 -14.40 -16.67
N SER A 109 2.30 -14.81 -17.35
CA SER A 109 2.35 -15.75 -18.47
C SER A 109 3.13 -15.17 -19.66
N GLY A 110 3.03 -13.87 -19.89
CA GLY A 110 3.79 -13.20 -20.94
C GLY A 110 5.30 -13.36 -20.76
N TYR A 111 5.80 -13.27 -19.54
CA TYR A 111 7.21 -13.50 -19.23
C TYR A 111 7.57 -14.99 -19.34
N ALA A 112 6.75 -15.88 -18.83
CA ALA A 112 6.99 -17.32 -18.87
C ALA A 112 6.97 -17.89 -20.30
N ASN A 113 6.19 -17.30 -21.21
CA ASN A 113 6.06 -17.72 -22.59
C ASN A 113 7.17 -17.18 -23.53
N VAL A 114 8.27 -16.67 -22.99
CA VAL A 114 9.40 -16.21 -23.80
C VAL A 114 10.25 -17.39 -24.29
N GLY A 115 9.93 -17.90 -25.48
CA GLY A 115 10.75 -18.84 -26.22
C GLY A 115 11.05 -20.16 -25.48
N ALA A 116 12.34 -20.53 -25.38
CA ALA A 116 12.79 -21.78 -24.81
C ALA A 116 12.63 -21.92 -23.29
N TRP A 117 12.23 -20.86 -22.58
CA TRP A 117 12.11 -20.88 -21.12
C TRP A 117 10.77 -21.44 -20.63
N LEU A 118 9.76 -21.53 -21.49
CA LEU A 118 8.43 -22.04 -21.13
C LEU A 118 8.48 -23.38 -20.39
N PRO A 119 9.24 -24.41 -20.83
CA PRO A 119 9.31 -25.68 -20.10
C PRO A 119 9.82 -25.56 -18.68
N TYR A 120 10.72 -24.62 -18.44
CA TYR A 120 11.27 -24.38 -17.11
C TYR A 120 10.19 -23.92 -16.11
N TYR A 121 9.23 -23.12 -16.58
CA TYR A 121 8.18 -22.55 -15.72
C TYR A 121 6.97 -23.48 -15.53
N VAL A 122 6.63 -24.28 -16.55
CA VAL A 122 5.37 -25.03 -16.57
C VAL A 122 5.54 -26.55 -16.54
N CYS A 123 6.76 -27.06 -16.68
CA CYS A 123 7.01 -28.50 -16.74
C CYS A 123 7.74 -29.00 -15.49
N ASN A 124 7.63 -30.29 -15.21
CA ASN A 124 8.32 -30.93 -14.11
C ASN A 124 9.85 -30.85 -14.28
N TYR A 125 10.51 -30.40 -13.21
CA TYR A 125 11.97 -30.26 -13.20
C TYR A 125 12.65 -31.63 -13.33
N THR A 126 13.66 -31.60 -14.00
CA THR A 126 14.70 -32.33 -14.67
C THR A 126 14.27 -33.06 -15.94
N ALA A 127 13.10 -33.62 -15.99
CA ALA A 127 12.66 -34.38 -17.16
C ALA A 127 11.94 -33.54 -18.23
N TYR A 128 11.28 -32.46 -17.82
CA TYR A 128 10.51 -31.54 -18.69
C TYR A 128 9.56 -32.26 -19.65
N ASN A 129 9.00 -33.38 -19.22
CA ASN A 129 8.13 -34.23 -20.04
C ASN A 129 6.66 -34.22 -19.60
N LEU A 130 6.35 -33.64 -18.46
CA LEU A 130 5.01 -33.44 -17.97
C LEU A 130 4.83 -31.94 -17.68
N CYS A 131 4.04 -31.30 -18.50
CA CYS A 131 3.81 -29.86 -18.45
C CYS A 131 2.36 -29.56 -18.05
N GLY A 132 2.20 -28.53 -17.25
CA GLY A 132 0.93 -27.92 -16.93
C GLY A 132 0.46 -26.94 -18.01
N PRO A 133 -0.59 -26.18 -17.72
CA PRO A 133 -1.04 -25.10 -18.61
C PRO A 133 0.07 -24.05 -18.77
N ALA A 134 0.10 -23.39 -19.91
CA ALA A 134 1.06 -22.31 -20.21
C ALA A 134 0.69 -20.97 -19.54
N THR A 135 -0.04 -21.03 -18.44
CA THR A 135 -0.47 -19.86 -17.65
C THR A 135 0.30 -19.85 -16.34
N VAL A 136 0.88 -18.70 -16.02
CA VAL A 136 1.65 -18.46 -14.80
C VAL A 136 1.16 -17.17 -14.18
N SER A 137 0.81 -17.20 -12.90
CA SER A 137 0.53 -16.01 -12.10
C SER A 137 1.53 -15.89 -10.97
N VAL A 138 1.70 -14.67 -10.49
CA VAL A 138 2.42 -14.34 -9.27
C VAL A 138 1.41 -13.79 -8.28
N GLU A 139 1.39 -14.37 -7.10
CA GLU A 139 0.65 -13.86 -5.95
C GLU A 139 1.63 -13.14 -5.03
N LEU A 140 1.31 -11.92 -4.67
CA LEU A 140 2.04 -11.13 -3.69
C LEU A 140 1.11 -10.89 -2.51
N LEU A 141 1.57 -11.31 -1.35
CA LEU A 141 0.88 -11.12 -0.09
C LEU A 141 1.77 -10.24 0.79
N ASP A 142 1.23 -9.15 1.29
CA ASP A 142 1.90 -8.25 2.20
C ASP A 142 1.02 -8.03 3.42
N ASP A 143 1.55 -8.31 4.60
CA ASP A 143 0.94 -8.05 5.90
C ASP A 143 1.95 -7.22 6.70
N ASN A 144 1.59 -5.99 6.97
CA ASN A 144 2.48 -5.03 7.60
C ASN A 144 1.81 -4.38 8.79
N GLN A 145 2.46 -4.48 9.95
CA GLN A 145 2.11 -3.74 11.15
C GLN A 145 3.24 -2.79 11.49
N ARG A 146 2.91 -1.51 11.66
CA ARG A 146 3.89 -0.46 11.93
C ARG A 146 3.48 0.42 13.08
N THR A 147 4.37 0.59 14.03
CA THR A 147 4.20 1.50 15.15
C THR A 147 5.28 2.59 15.09
N THR A 148 4.85 3.83 15.18
CA THR A 148 5.76 4.98 15.19
C THR A 148 5.53 5.87 16.39
N HIS A 149 6.61 6.40 16.95
CA HIS A 149 6.58 7.38 18.01
C HIS A 149 7.58 8.51 17.72
N GLU A 150 7.12 9.73 17.84
CA GLU A 150 7.97 10.92 17.81
C GLU A 150 7.73 11.74 19.07
N PHE A 151 8.80 12.13 19.71
CA PHE A 151 8.77 13.13 20.76
C PHE A 151 9.74 14.25 20.42
N ARG A 152 9.27 15.49 20.48
CA ARG A 152 10.03 16.68 20.12
C ARG A 152 9.82 17.78 21.15
N VAL A 153 10.88 18.51 21.45
CA VAL A 153 10.84 19.75 22.22
C VAL A 153 11.55 20.85 21.46
N SER A 154 11.00 22.05 21.50
CA SER A 154 11.59 23.25 20.91
C SER A 154 11.54 24.44 21.88
N SER A 155 12.49 25.35 21.72
CA SER A 155 12.44 26.63 22.43
C SER A 155 11.29 27.48 21.89
N ASN A 156 10.50 28.09 22.76
CA ASN A 156 9.45 29.02 22.38
C ASN A 156 9.92 30.51 22.52
N GLU A 157 8.99 31.43 22.26
CA GLU A 157 9.25 32.87 22.31
C GLU A 157 9.64 33.38 23.70
N GLU A 158 9.30 32.66 24.78
CA GLU A 158 9.64 33.00 26.16
C GLU A 158 11.05 32.53 26.58
N SER A 159 11.78 31.90 25.65
CA SER A 159 13.15 31.42 25.89
C SER A 159 14.12 32.60 26.01
N ASP A 160 14.91 32.61 27.08
CA ASP A 160 15.95 33.61 27.27
C ASP A 160 17.23 33.38 26.46
N LEU A 161 17.28 32.30 25.70
CA LEU A 161 18.44 31.94 24.89
C LEU A 161 18.53 32.80 23.62
N PRO A 162 19.75 33.21 23.21
CA PRO A 162 19.91 33.99 21.99
C PRO A 162 19.76 33.22 20.69
N PHE A 163 19.32 31.95 20.76
CA PHE A 163 19.09 31.05 19.63
C PHE A 163 17.90 30.15 19.90
N SER A 164 17.22 29.75 18.82
CA SER A 164 16.16 28.74 18.85
C SER A 164 16.75 27.34 18.63
N TYR A 165 16.21 26.37 19.29
CA TYR A 165 16.60 24.96 19.13
C TYR A 165 15.40 24.05 19.12
N THR A 166 15.57 22.88 18.46
CA THR A 166 14.64 21.75 18.49
C THR A 166 15.45 20.49 18.73
N ALA A 167 14.97 19.63 19.59
CA ALA A 167 15.52 18.30 19.83
C ALA A 167 14.38 17.28 19.90
N GLY A 168 14.62 16.08 19.42
CA GLY A 168 13.61 15.03 19.43
C GLY A 168 14.19 13.65 19.25
N VAL A 169 13.33 12.67 19.46
CA VAL A 169 13.58 11.26 19.20
C VAL A 169 12.43 10.68 18.39
N PHE A 170 12.78 9.84 17.42
CA PHE A 170 11.85 9.09 16.59
C PHE A 170 12.13 7.60 16.72
N ILE A 171 11.10 6.81 16.92
CA ILE A 171 11.14 5.35 17.00
C ILE A 171 10.15 4.82 15.94
N ASP A 172 10.59 3.84 15.17
CA ASP A 172 9.82 3.20 14.12
C ASP A 172 10.04 1.69 14.20
N GLU A 173 8.97 0.94 14.36
CA GLU A 173 8.98 -0.51 14.43
C GLU A 173 7.97 -1.07 13.42
N SER A 174 8.41 -2.01 12.58
CA SER A 174 7.57 -2.72 11.62
C SER A 174 7.79 -4.23 11.70
N ILE A 175 6.73 -4.98 11.50
CA ILE A 175 6.72 -6.45 11.47
C ILE A 175 6.08 -6.86 10.15
#